data_4232f9d63179103c98fe52eaed42ad29
#
_entry.id   4232f9d63179103c98fe52eaed42ad29
#
_cell.length_a   1.000
_cell.length_b   1.000
_cell.length_c   1.000
_cell.angle_alpha   90.00
_cell.angle_beta   90.00
_cell.angle_gamma   90.00
#
_symmetry.space_group_name_H-M   'P 1'
#
loop_
_entity.id
_entity.type
_entity.pdbx_description
1 polymer ?
#
loop_
_entity_poly.entity_id
_entity_poly.type
_entity_poly.pdbx_seq_one_letter_code
_entity_poly.pdbx_strand_id
1 'polypeptide(L)'
;MAEQDQVKLVPHSEIQMLGVPLGNDSFVSGFVEKKLLGRLLDTVNRLVEFEDTQAATYLLRVSFSIVRAVHFMRTTPLDQWREQASKFDSMVRMAAEKILGFPMDDPTFAQASLTPRLGGLGLRKVVEHADFAYHASWSEAQKVAKETWAPPANFPGEYLSQQDASFEFDEKMHTYLIDQADTRGAQRLRRAAQPHACGFITAVPSDEDGKDTLLRPRIFQIAVAYRLGVPVLDNEIPCPLCKQPINIFGDHATCCAKKGDIVIRHNAVRNFVDSIGTDALLSPVMEKKGILGNTTGRRPGHKLQ
;
A
#
# COMPACT_ATOMS: atom_id res chain seq x y z
N MET A 1 -49.46 -26.79 -14.16
CA MET A 1 -49.20 -25.78 -15.22
C MET A 1 -47.84 -25.20 -14.91
N ALA A 2 -46.82 -25.60 -15.69
CA ALA A 2 -45.48 -25.10 -15.55
C ALA A 2 -45.49 -23.66 -16.14
N GLU A 3 -45.10 -22.66 -15.35
CA GLU A 3 -44.76 -21.33 -15.81
C GLU A 3 -43.65 -21.47 -16.85
N GLN A 4 -43.96 -21.18 -18.10
CA GLN A 4 -42.96 -21.05 -19.15
C GLN A 4 -42.13 -19.82 -18.78
N ASP A 5 -40.87 -20.05 -18.38
CA ASP A 5 -39.87 -19.01 -18.29
C ASP A 5 -39.81 -18.25 -19.63
N GLN A 6 -40.37 -17.06 -19.65
CA GLN A 6 -40.30 -16.20 -20.83
C GLN A 6 -38.85 -15.80 -21.07
N VAL A 7 -38.24 -16.35 -22.11
CA VAL A 7 -36.92 -15.91 -22.58
C VAL A 7 -37.00 -14.43 -22.91
N LYS A 8 -36.40 -13.60 -22.06
CA LYS A 8 -36.33 -12.16 -22.28
C LYS A 8 -35.34 -11.89 -23.41
N LEU A 9 -35.87 -11.51 -24.57
CA LEU A 9 -35.03 -11.04 -25.68
C LEU A 9 -34.38 -9.71 -25.28
N VAL A 10 -33.08 -9.72 -25.08
CA VAL A 10 -32.27 -8.50 -24.82
C VAL A 10 -31.71 -8.03 -26.17
N PRO A 11 -31.68 -6.72 -26.47
CA PRO A 11 -30.99 -6.21 -27.64
C PRO A 11 -29.59 -6.82 -27.75
N HIS A 12 -29.17 -7.26 -28.93
CA HIS A 12 -27.93 -8.02 -29.17
C HIS A 12 -26.63 -7.35 -28.68
N SER A 13 -26.68 -6.18 -28.11
CA SER A 13 -25.52 -5.37 -27.75
C SER A 13 -25.35 -5.07 -26.26
N GLU A 14 -26.26 -5.48 -25.38
CA GLU A 14 -26.24 -5.04 -23.96
C GLU A 14 -26.67 -6.15 -23.00
N ILE A 15 -25.72 -6.97 -22.56
CA ILE A 15 -25.96 -8.10 -21.65
C ILE A 15 -25.12 -7.96 -20.39
N GLN A 16 -25.72 -8.29 -19.25
CA GLN A 16 -24.98 -8.58 -18.01
C GLN A 16 -24.87 -10.09 -17.83
N MET A 17 -23.65 -10.62 -17.78
CA MET A 17 -23.39 -12.02 -17.51
C MET A 17 -22.42 -12.18 -16.34
N LEU A 18 -22.81 -12.90 -15.28
CA LEU A 18 -22.00 -13.12 -14.06
C LEU A 18 -21.44 -11.82 -13.46
N GLY A 19 -22.19 -10.72 -13.55
CA GLY A 19 -21.77 -9.42 -13.03
C GLY A 19 -20.89 -8.62 -13.98
N VAL A 20 -20.60 -9.14 -15.18
CA VAL A 20 -19.79 -8.51 -16.23
C VAL A 20 -20.72 -7.85 -17.26
N PRO A 21 -20.50 -6.57 -17.60
CA PRO A 21 -21.20 -5.96 -18.73
C PRO A 21 -20.57 -6.39 -20.04
N LEU A 22 -21.39 -6.88 -20.95
CA LEU A 22 -21.00 -7.20 -22.32
C LEU A 22 -21.82 -6.33 -23.26
N GLY A 23 -21.18 -5.44 -24.00
CA GLY A 23 -21.87 -4.51 -24.87
C GLY A 23 -20.96 -3.42 -25.43
N ASN A 24 -21.60 -2.35 -25.92
CA ASN A 24 -20.87 -1.17 -26.38
C ASN A 24 -20.24 -0.39 -25.21
N ASP A 25 -19.32 0.50 -25.52
CA ASP A 25 -18.56 1.27 -24.50
C ASP A 25 -19.47 2.10 -23.59
N SER A 26 -20.57 2.65 -24.12
CA SER A 26 -21.53 3.43 -23.34
C SER A 26 -22.26 2.58 -22.30
N PHE A 27 -22.67 1.36 -22.66
CA PHE A 27 -23.29 0.43 -21.72
C PHE A 27 -22.30 -0.05 -20.66
N VAL A 28 -21.09 -0.44 -21.08
CA VAL A 28 -20.04 -0.91 -20.18
C VAL A 28 -19.65 0.18 -19.19
N SER A 29 -19.33 1.38 -19.68
CA SER A 29 -18.93 2.52 -18.83
C SER A 29 -20.03 2.91 -17.83
N GLY A 30 -21.28 3.00 -18.29
CA GLY A 30 -22.44 3.30 -17.41
C GLY A 30 -22.69 2.21 -16.36
N PHE A 31 -22.48 0.95 -16.70
CA PHE A 31 -22.60 -0.16 -15.77
C PHE A 31 -21.51 -0.09 -14.68
N VAL A 32 -20.24 0.13 -15.07
CA VAL A 32 -19.12 0.26 -14.13
C VAL A 32 -19.30 1.48 -13.23
N GLU A 33 -19.71 2.64 -13.79
CA GLU A 33 -20.03 3.85 -13.01
C GLU A 33 -21.01 3.52 -11.87
N LYS A 34 -22.12 2.90 -12.19
CA LYS A 34 -23.15 2.56 -11.22
C LYS A 34 -22.69 1.51 -10.18
N LYS A 35 -22.01 0.47 -10.63
CA LYS A 35 -21.69 -0.69 -9.77
C LYS A 35 -20.44 -0.50 -8.94
N LEU A 36 -19.43 0.18 -9.48
CA LEU A 36 -18.14 0.37 -8.83
C LEU A 36 -18.09 1.71 -8.09
N LEU A 37 -18.33 2.82 -8.77
CA LEU A 37 -18.16 4.15 -8.19
C LEU A 37 -19.28 4.51 -7.21
N GLY A 38 -20.54 4.22 -7.55
CA GLY A 38 -21.67 4.53 -6.68
C GLY A 38 -21.57 3.88 -5.30
N ARG A 39 -21.05 2.66 -5.22
CA ARG A 39 -20.84 1.97 -3.94
C ARG A 39 -19.57 2.43 -3.20
N LEU A 40 -18.57 2.88 -3.94
CA LEU A 40 -17.31 3.31 -3.35
C LEU A 40 -17.49 4.61 -2.58
N LEU A 41 -18.25 5.56 -3.11
CA LEU A 41 -18.44 6.87 -2.51
C LEU A 41 -18.97 6.79 -1.07
N ASP A 42 -20.05 6.03 -0.86
CA ASP A 42 -20.64 5.85 0.47
C ASP A 42 -19.65 5.19 1.45
N THR A 43 -18.90 4.20 0.95
CA THR A 43 -17.91 3.48 1.76
C THR A 43 -16.74 4.37 2.14
N VAL A 44 -16.22 5.14 1.19
CA VAL A 44 -15.12 6.09 1.41
C VAL A 44 -15.52 7.15 2.42
N ASN A 45 -16.73 7.71 2.33
CA ASN A 45 -17.22 8.71 3.29
C ASN A 45 -17.24 8.15 4.73
N ARG A 46 -17.76 6.93 4.93
CA ARG A 46 -17.73 6.27 6.25
C ARG A 46 -16.33 5.98 6.75
N LEU A 47 -15.42 5.59 5.85
CA LEU A 47 -14.05 5.28 6.21
C LEU A 47 -13.25 6.52 6.64
N VAL A 48 -13.54 7.66 6.03
CA VAL A 48 -12.94 8.96 6.38
C VAL A 48 -13.38 9.44 7.76
N GLU A 49 -14.58 9.07 8.20
CA GLU A 49 -15.11 9.39 9.54
C GLU A 49 -14.60 8.46 10.64
N PHE A 50 -13.81 7.43 10.28
CA PHE A 50 -13.28 6.46 11.22
C PHE A 50 -12.17 7.10 12.07
N GLU A 51 -12.32 7.06 13.40
CA GLU A 51 -11.39 7.73 14.34
C GLU A 51 -9.96 7.17 14.28
N ASP A 52 -9.82 5.87 14.01
CA ASP A 52 -8.54 5.20 13.92
C ASP A 52 -7.96 5.30 12.51
N THR A 53 -7.02 6.22 12.34
CA THR A 53 -6.33 6.48 11.07
C THR A 53 -5.58 5.26 10.51
N GLN A 54 -4.96 4.44 11.38
CA GLN A 54 -4.20 3.25 10.96
C GLN A 54 -5.17 2.18 10.46
N ALA A 55 -6.24 1.91 11.19
CA ALA A 55 -7.28 0.96 10.79
C ALA A 55 -8.00 1.42 9.52
N ALA A 56 -8.33 2.71 9.40
CA ALA A 56 -8.91 3.28 8.19
C ALA A 56 -7.99 3.10 6.97
N THR A 57 -6.69 3.37 7.11
CA THR A 57 -5.69 3.19 6.05
C THR A 57 -5.54 1.71 5.69
N TYR A 58 -5.50 0.82 6.69
CA TYR A 58 -5.45 -0.62 6.49
C TYR A 58 -6.67 -1.10 5.69
N LEU A 59 -7.88 -0.74 6.10
CA LEU A 59 -9.13 -1.10 5.42
C LEU A 59 -9.19 -0.51 4.00
N LEU A 60 -8.78 0.75 3.81
CA LEU A 60 -8.70 1.35 2.48
C LEU A 60 -7.84 0.49 1.56
N ARG A 61 -6.67 0.06 2.00
CA ARG A 61 -5.76 -0.78 1.21
C ARG A 61 -6.34 -2.15 0.90
N VAL A 62 -6.81 -2.90 1.93
CA VAL A 62 -7.13 -4.33 1.78
C VAL A 62 -8.55 -4.61 1.30
N SER A 63 -9.45 -3.63 1.42
CA SER A 63 -10.88 -3.85 1.17
C SER A 63 -11.52 -2.84 0.23
N PHE A 64 -11.00 -1.61 0.14
CA PHE A 64 -11.70 -0.50 -0.51
C PHE A 64 -10.92 0.18 -1.64
N SER A 65 -9.70 -0.27 -1.94
CA SER A 65 -8.91 0.18 -3.09
C SER A 65 -9.09 -0.77 -4.29
N ILE A 66 -8.03 -1.02 -5.03
CA ILE A 66 -7.99 -1.85 -6.25
C ILE A 66 -8.77 -3.18 -6.13
N VAL A 67 -8.85 -3.77 -4.94
CA VAL A 67 -9.55 -5.04 -4.69
C VAL A 67 -11.02 -4.98 -5.12
N ARG A 68 -11.66 -3.81 -5.01
CA ARG A 68 -13.06 -3.62 -5.46
C ARG A 68 -13.21 -3.64 -6.97
N ALA A 69 -12.18 -3.27 -7.70
CA ALA A 69 -12.18 -3.22 -9.15
C ALA A 69 -11.69 -4.52 -9.81
N VAL A 70 -11.06 -5.44 -9.06
CA VAL A 70 -10.41 -6.65 -9.60
C VAL A 70 -11.32 -7.45 -10.54
N HIS A 71 -12.61 -7.59 -10.21
CA HIS A 71 -13.55 -8.30 -11.07
C HIS A 71 -13.65 -7.66 -12.46
N PHE A 72 -13.83 -6.33 -12.53
CA PHE A 72 -13.87 -5.61 -13.80
C PHE A 72 -12.52 -5.62 -14.52
N MET A 73 -11.42 -5.45 -13.77
CA MET A 73 -10.07 -5.53 -14.33
C MET A 73 -9.79 -6.85 -15.01
N ARG A 74 -10.29 -7.96 -14.48
CA ARG A 74 -10.07 -9.34 -15.01
C ARG A 74 -11.00 -9.69 -16.17
N THR A 75 -12.13 -9.01 -16.30
CA THR A 75 -13.22 -9.43 -17.20
C THR A 75 -13.55 -8.43 -18.29
N THR A 76 -13.13 -7.18 -18.16
CA THR A 76 -13.53 -6.08 -19.06
C THR A 76 -12.29 -5.32 -19.52
N PRO A 77 -12.05 -5.15 -20.83
CA PRO A 77 -10.92 -4.38 -21.34
C PRO A 77 -10.96 -2.94 -20.79
N LEU A 78 -9.80 -2.44 -20.34
CA LEU A 78 -9.71 -1.12 -19.73
C LEU A 78 -10.20 0.01 -20.63
N ASP A 79 -10.02 -0.11 -21.93
CA ASP A 79 -10.41 0.93 -22.89
C ASP A 79 -11.92 1.26 -22.83
N GLN A 80 -12.76 0.29 -22.47
CA GLN A 80 -14.21 0.49 -22.34
C GLN A 80 -14.64 1.24 -21.08
N TRP A 81 -13.75 1.39 -20.08
CA TRP A 81 -14.07 2.04 -18.79
C TRP A 81 -12.91 2.81 -18.15
N ARG A 82 -11.94 3.24 -18.96
CA ARG A 82 -10.73 3.97 -18.51
C ARG A 82 -11.06 5.24 -17.73
N GLU A 83 -12.10 5.96 -18.10
CA GLU A 83 -12.55 7.16 -17.37
C GLU A 83 -13.03 6.80 -15.97
N GLN A 84 -13.82 5.72 -15.82
CA GLN A 84 -14.32 5.24 -14.55
C GLN A 84 -13.17 4.73 -13.67
N ALA A 85 -12.19 4.06 -14.24
CA ALA A 85 -10.97 3.65 -13.55
C ALA A 85 -10.19 4.86 -13.01
N SER A 86 -10.05 5.92 -13.80
CA SER A 86 -9.39 7.17 -13.37
C SER A 86 -10.16 7.88 -12.24
N LYS A 87 -11.50 7.92 -12.34
CA LYS A 87 -12.35 8.45 -11.26
C LYS A 87 -12.20 7.61 -9.97
N PHE A 88 -12.16 6.29 -10.11
CA PHE A 88 -11.93 5.38 -8.98
C PHE A 88 -10.60 5.67 -8.29
N ASP A 89 -9.51 5.76 -9.04
CA ASP A 89 -8.17 6.06 -8.51
C ASP A 89 -8.13 7.42 -7.81
N SER A 90 -8.82 8.42 -8.37
CA SER A 90 -8.96 9.75 -7.76
C SER A 90 -9.75 9.71 -6.44
N MET A 91 -10.79 8.89 -6.34
CA MET A 91 -11.55 8.71 -5.10
C MET A 91 -10.71 8.02 -4.01
N VAL A 92 -9.91 7.02 -4.38
CA VAL A 92 -8.98 6.36 -3.45
C VAL A 92 -7.91 7.34 -2.95
N ARG A 93 -7.36 8.19 -3.83
CA ARG A 93 -6.42 9.26 -3.45
C ARG A 93 -7.05 10.24 -2.46
N MET A 94 -8.24 10.78 -2.78
CA MET A 94 -8.96 11.70 -1.88
C MET A 94 -9.26 11.07 -0.52
N ALA A 95 -9.64 9.78 -0.50
CA ALA A 95 -9.84 9.06 0.75
C ALA A 95 -8.56 8.98 1.59
N ALA A 96 -7.45 8.60 0.96
CA ALA A 96 -6.16 8.52 1.63
C ALA A 96 -5.70 9.89 2.16
N GLU A 97 -5.85 10.97 1.38
CA GLU A 97 -5.52 12.34 1.78
C GLU A 97 -6.32 12.78 3.01
N LYS A 98 -7.63 12.50 3.03
CA LYS A 98 -8.50 12.84 4.17
C LYS A 98 -8.16 12.02 5.42
N ILE A 99 -7.94 10.71 5.28
CA ILE A 99 -7.58 9.82 6.39
C ILE A 99 -6.22 10.21 6.98
N LEU A 100 -5.23 10.46 6.12
CA LEU A 100 -3.87 10.76 6.53
C LEU A 100 -3.66 12.22 6.95
N GLY A 101 -4.57 13.12 6.55
CA GLY A 101 -4.56 14.52 6.95
C GLY A 101 -3.53 15.39 6.20
N PHE A 102 -3.07 14.96 5.02
CA PHE A 102 -2.19 15.76 4.16
C PHE A 102 -2.47 15.48 2.67
N PRO A 103 -2.29 16.49 1.80
CA PRO A 103 -2.43 16.31 0.36
C PRO A 103 -1.27 15.50 -0.22
N MET A 104 -1.52 14.83 -1.33
CA MET A 104 -0.52 14.11 -2.10
C MET A 104 -0.43 14.72 -3.50
N ASP A 105 0.75 15.16 -3.92
CA ASP A 105 1.02 15.45 -5.33
C ASP A 105 1.14 14.13 -6.13
N ASP A 106 1.33 14.23 -7.43
CA ASP A 106 1.39 13.04 -8.29
C ASP A 106 2.57 12.11 -7.97
N PRO A 107 3.80 12.60 -7.72
CA PRO A 107 4.91 11.77 -7.26
C PRO A 107 4.65 11.09 -5.91
N THR A 108 4.05 11.80 -4.96
CA THR A 108 3.71 11.24 -3.64
C THR A 108 2.64 10.15 -3.78
N PHE A 109 1.61 10.38 -4.60
CA PHE A 109 0.58 9.36 -4.84
C PHE A 109 1.13 8.18 -5.65
N ALA A 110 2.02 8.41 -6.62
CA ALA A 110 2.73 7.34 -7.31
C ALA A 110 3.53 6.46 -6.33
N GLN A 111 4.23 7.06 -5.36
CA GLN A 111 4.87 6.29 -4.30
C GLN A 111 3.85 5.57 -3.39
N ALA A 112 2.78 6.24 -2.97
CA ALA A 112 1.74 5.63 -2.13
C ALA A 112 1.08 4.43 -2.81
N SER A 113 1.04 4.42 -4.15
CA SER A 113 0.50 3.34 -4.96
C SER A 113 1.39 2.11 -5.02
N LEU A 114 2.70 2.24 -4.82
CA LEU A 114 3.61 1.09 -4.77
C LEU A 114 3.24 0.11 -3.66
N THR A 115 3.62 -1.15 -3.84
CA THR A 115 3.55 -2.14 -2.76
C THR A 115 4.30 -1.65 -1.51
N PRO A 116 3.83 -1.97 -0.29
CA PRO A 116 4.53 -1.60 0.93
C PRO A 116 6.00 -2.06 0.98
N ARG A 117 6.34 -3.18 0.35
CA ARG A 117 7.73 -3.67 0.24
C ARG A 117 8.66 -2.73 -0.53
N LEU A 118 8.13 -1.96 -1.46
CA LEU A 118 8.86 -0.97 -2.25
C LEU A 118 8.64 0.47 -1.75
N GLY A 119 8.26 0.64 -0.50
CA GLY A 119 8.17 1.97 0.11
C GLY A 119 6.80 2.65 -0.01
N GLY A 120 5.82 2.01 -0.66
CA GLY A 120 4.46 2.52 -0.81
C GLY A 120 3.52 2.20 0.35
N LEU A 121 2.24 2.48 0.14
CA LEU A 121 1.13 2.12 1.01
C LEU A 121 0.29 0.97 0.45
N GLY A 122 0.51 0.55 -0.80
CA GLY A 122 -0.27 -0.47 -1.49
C GLY A 122 -1.60 0.04 -2.04
N LEU A 123 -1.74 1.33 -2.27
CA LEU A 123 -2.92 1.96 -2.88
C LEU A 123 -2.81 1.93 -4.42
N ARG A 124 -2.61 0.74 -4.98
CA ARG A 124 -2.39 0.54 -6.41
C ARG A 124 -3.49 1.17 -7.24
N LYS A 125 -3.12 1.80 -8.35
CA LYS A 125 -4.05 2.41 -9.28
C LYS A 125 -4.63 1.37 -10.23
N VAL A 126 -5.93 1.44 -10.44
CA VAL A 126 -6.64 0.57 -11.37
C VAL A 126 -6.16 0.78 -12.80
N VAL A 127 -5.98 2.04 -13.20
CA VAL A 127 -5.53 2.41 -14.57
C VAL A 127 -4.17 1.77 -14.91
N GLU A 128 -3.28 1.61 -13.95
CA GLU A 128 -1.94 1.07 -14.16
C GLU A 128 -1.90 -0.47 -14.16
N HIS A 129 -2.85 -1.12 -13.48
CA HIS A 129 -2.83 -2.57 -13.25
C HIS A 129 -3.93 -3.35 -13.98
N ALA A 130 -4.92 -2.66 -14.61
CA ALA A 130 -6.06 -3.33 -15.22
C ALA A 130 -5.66 -4.25 -16.38
N ASP A 131 -4.76 -3.79 -17.25
CA ASP A 131 -4.33 -4.58 -18.40
C ASP A 131 -3.59 -5.85 -17.96
N PHE A 132 -2.77 -5.79 -16.92
CA PHE A 132 -2.11 -6.98 -16.34
C PHE A 132 -3.13 -8.01 -15.83
N ALA A 133 -4.17 -7.53 -15.14
CA ALA A 133 -5.23 -8.38 -14.61
C ALA A 133 -6.05 -9.01 -15.74
N TYR A 134 -6.38 -8.24 -16.77
CA TYR A 134 -7.14 -8.70 -17.92
C TYR A 134 -6.38 -9.80 -18.68
N HIS A 135 -5.14 -9.53 -19.06
CA HIS A 135 -4.33 -10.47 -19.81
C HIS A 135 -4.00 -11.74 -19.03
N ALA A 136 -3.69 -11.62 -17.74
CA ALA A 136 -3.47 -12.80 -16.87
C ALA A 136 -4.74 -13.67 -16.78
N SER A 137 -5.92 -13.04 -16.64
CA SER A 137 -7.21 -13.74 -16.61
C SER A 137 -7.47 -14.52 -17.90
N TRP A 138 -7.19 -13.90 -19.03
CA TRP A 138 -7.32 -14.55 -20.33
C TRP A 138 -6.35 -15.71 -20.52
N SER A 139 -5.09 -15.56 -20.09
CA SER A 139 -4.09 -16.64 -20.15
C SER A 139 -4.51 -17.84 -19.28
N GLU A 140 -5.11 -17.61 -18.13
CA GLU A 140 -5.66 -18.66 -17.27
C GLU A 140 -6.86 -19.33 -17.93
N ALA A 141 -7.80 -18.55 -18.50
CA ALA A 141 -8.98 -19.07 -19.17
C ALA A 141 -8.63 -19.93 -20.38
N GLN A 142 -7.63 -19.54 -21.18
CA GLN A 142 -7.15 -20.34 -22.31
C GLN A 142 -6.68 -21.74 -21.93
N LYS A 143 -6.03 -21.89 -20.78
CA LYS A 143 -5.56 -23.20 -20.29
C LYS A 143 -6.72 -24.17 -20.07
N VAL A 144 -7.87 -23.65 -19.66
CA VAL A 144 -9.10 -24.44 -19.44
C VAL A 144 -9.87 -24.63 -20.75
N ALA A 145 -9.90 -23.63 -21.62
CA ALA A 145 -10.71 -23.62 -22.84
C ALA A 145 -10.03 -24.27 -24.07
N LYS A 146 -8.79 -24.75 -23.94
CA LYS A 146 -7.97 -25.27 -25.05
C LYS A 146 -8.67 -26.29 -25.95
N GLU A 147 -9.60 -27.07 -25.40
CA GLU A 147 -10.32 -28.10 -26.13
C GLU A 147 -11.56 -27.56 -26.87
N THR A 148 -12.09 -26.42 -26.47
CA THR A 148 -13.39 -25.89 -26.93
C THR A 148 -13.30 -24.56 -27.64
N TRP A 149 -12.18 -23.84 -27.52
CA TRP A 149 -12.03 -22.49 -28.07
C TRP A 149 -10.60 -22.22 -28.54
N ALA A 150 -10.46 -21.74 -29.78
CA ALA A 150 -9.20 -21.26 -30.33
C ALA A 150 -9.11 -19.74 -30.16
N PRO A 151 -8.04 -19.23 -29.52
CA PRO A 151 -7.86 -17.78 -29.39
C PRO A 151 -7.68 -17.11 -30.74
N PRO A 152 -8.09 -15.84 -30.90
CA PRO A 152 -7.78 -15.04 -32.10
C PRO A 152 -6.28 -15.00 -32.38
N ALA A 153 -5.88 -14.90 -33.67
CA ALA A 153 -4.47 -14.89 -34.09
C ALA A 153 -3.63 -13.78 -33.46
N ASN A 154 -4.25 -12.66 -33.07
CA ASN A 154 -3.58 -11.49 -32.43
C ASN A 154 -3.60 -11.58 -30.91
N PHE A 155 -4.04 -12.70 -30.35
CA PHE A 155 -4.08 -12.82 -28.89
C PHE A 155 -2.64 -12.90 -28.37
N PRO A 156 -2.27 -12.06 -27.41
CA PRO A 156 -0.92 -12.09 -26.86
C PRO A 156 -0.69 -13.44 -26.16
N GLY A 157 0.51 -14.01 -26.35
CA GLY A 157 0.89 -15.33 -25.83
C GLY A 157 0.84 -15.48 -24.31
N GLU A 158 1.63 -16.38 -23.73
CA GLU A 158 1.69 -16.59 -22.28
C GLU A 158 2.09 -15.30 -21.56
N TYR A 159 1.22 -14.84 -20.65
CA TYR A 159 1.49 -13.71 -19.76
C TYR A 159 2.00 -14.20 -18.41
N LEU A 160 2.80 -13.36 -17.77
CA LEU A 160 3.11 -13.48 -16.35
C LEU A 160 1.83 -13.54 -15.54
N SER A 161 1.89 -14.12 -14.34
CA SER A 161 0.79 -14.00 -13.41
C SER A 161 0.48 -12.52 -13.14
N GLN A 162 -0.77 -12.18 -12.82
CA GLN A 162 -1.13 -10.81 -12.46
C GLN A 162 -0.24 -10.26 -11.34
N GLN A 163 0.14 -11.12 -10.40
CA GLN A 163 0.99 -10.74 -9.26
C GLN A 163 2.39 -10.36 -9.73
N ASP A 164 3.01 -11.16 -10.59
CA ASP A 164 4.37 -10.94 -11.06
C ASP A 164 4.43 -9.70 -11.97
N ALA A 165 3.48 -9.55 -12.91
CA ALA A 165 3.40 -8.39 -13.79
C ALA A 165 3.19 -7.08 -12.99
N SER A 166 2.31 -7.11 -11.99
CA SER A 166 2.09 -5.96 -11.11
C SER A 166 3.31 -5.64 -10.25
N PHE A 167 4.06 -6.63 -9.81
CA PHE A 167 5.28 -6.42 -9.03
C PHE A 167 6.40 -5.86 -9.90
N GLU A 168 6.60 -6.39 -11.09
CA GLU A 168 7.57 -5.86 -12.07
C GLU A 168 7.28 -4.38 -12.42
N PHE A 169 6.02 -4.03 -12.59
CA PHE A 169 5.60 -2.63 -12.78
C PHE A 169 5.97 -1.77 -11.56
N ASP A 170 5.64 -2.23 -10.35
CA ASP A 170 5.99 -1.52 -9.12
C ASP A 170 7.51 -1.31 -8.98
N GLU A 171 8.35 -2.30 -9.36
CA GLU A 171 9.82 -2.16 -9.32
C GLU A 171 10.33 -1.10 -10.31
N LYS A 172 9.79 -1.10 -11.53
CA LYS A 172 10.13 -0.08 -12.55
C LYS A 172 9.73 1.32 -12.08
N MET A 173 8.53 1.46 -11.51
CA MET A 173 8.05 2.73 -10.97
C MET A 173 8.89 3.18 -9.76
N HIS A 174 9.27 2.27 -8.86
CA HIS A 174 10.15 2.59 -7.74
C HIS A 174 11.52 3.10 -8.21
N THR A 175 12.10 2.46 -9.22
CA THR A 175 13.36 2.90 -9.83
C THR A 175 13.22 4.28 -10.45
N TYR A 176 12.15 4.50 -11.22
CA TYR A 176 11.85 5.81 -11.81
C TYR A 176 11.72 6.91 -10.74
N LEU A 177 11.00 6.65 -9.65
CA LEU A 177 10.86 7.63 -8.55
C LEU A 177 12.20 7.95 -7.88
N ILE A 178 13.09 6.97 -7.74
CA ILE A 178 14.45 7.19 -7.21
C ILE A 178 15.26 8.09 -8.14
N ASP A 179 15.17 7.86 -9.45
CA ASP A 179 15.96 8.60 -10.45
C ASP A 179 15.46 10.06 -10.61
N GLN A 180 14.17 10.31 -10.35
CA GLN A 180 13.60 11.66 -10.37
C GLN A 180 13.78 12.43 -9.05
N ALA A 181 14.09 11.74 -7.96
CA ALA A 181 14.19 12.34 -6.64
C ALA A 181 15.54 13.04 -6.43
N ASP A 182 15.54 14.06 -5.58
CA ASP A 182 16.77 14.61 -5.02
C ASP A 182 17.52 13.58 -4.14
N THR A 183 18.74 13.91 -3.72
CA THR A 183 19.56 13.00 -2.91
C THR A 183 18.85 12.51 -1.64
N ARG A 184 18.10 13.41 -0.96
CA ARG A 184 17.33 13.06 0.25
C ARG A 184 16.18 12.12 -0.10
N GLY A 185 15.39 12.47 -1.10
CA GLY A 185 14.25 11.67 -1.58
C GLY A 185 14.67 10.27 -2.02
N ALA A 186 15.74 10.17 -2.81
CA ALA A 186 16.27 8.89 -3.25
C ALA A 186 16.73 7.99 -2.08
N GLN A 187 17.43 8.57 -1.08
CA GLN A 187 17.81 7.83 0.13
C GLN A 187 16.61 7.39 0.95
N ARG A 188 15.59 8.24 1.07
CA ARG A 188 14.34 7.93 1.77
C ARG A 188 13.59 6.77 1.08
N LEU A 189 13.44 6.81 -0.24
CA LEU A 189 12.81 5.74 -1.03
C LEU A 189 13.53 4.41 -0.83
N ARG A 190 14.88 4.39 -0.94
CA ARG A 190 15.69 3.19 -0.70
C ARG A 190 15.52 2.65 0.72
N ARG A 191 15.46 3.52 1.74
CA ARG A 191 15.25 3.11 3.14
C ARG A 191 13.85 2.57 3.37
N ALA A 192 12.82 3.19 2.76
CA ALA A 192 11.44 2.73 2.87
C ALA A 192 11.21 1.35 2.23
N ALA A 193 12.05 0.95 1.28
CA ALA A 193 12.03 -0.36 0.63
C ALA A 193 12.91 -1.42 1.32
N GLN A 194 13.56 -1.10 2.44
CA GLN A 194 14.36 -2.09 3.18
C GLN A 194 13.47 -3.20 3.78
N PRO A 195 14.00 -4.42 3.95
CA PRO A 195 13.28 -5.49 4.62
C PRO A 195 12.71 -5.03 5.97
N HIS A 196 11.47 -5.40 6.23
CA HIS A 196 10.71 -5.06 7.45
C HIS A 196 10.36 -3.57 7.67
N ALA A 197 10.78 -2.65 6.80
CA ALA A 197 10.44 -1.23 6.91
C ALA A 197 8.95 -0.91 6.72
N CYS A 198 8.15 -1.88 6.28
CA CYS A 198 6.72 -1.72 6.04
C CYS A 198 5.83 -2.31 7.18
N GLY A 199 6.42 -2.84 8.25
CA GLY A 199 5.69 -3.56 9.29
C GLY A 199 4.48 -2.77 9.84
N PHE A 200 4.66 -1.50 10.19
CA PHE A 200 3.60 -0.65 10.72
C PHE A 200 2.48 -0.32 9.70
N ILE A 201 2.74 -0.51 8.40
CA ILE A 201 1.72 -0.37 7.34
C ILE A 201 0.97 -1.68 7.13
N THR A 202 1.66 -2.84 7.25
CA THR A 202 1.12 -4.15 6.88
C THR A 202 0.51 -4.89 8.05
N ALA A 203 0.88 -4.58 9.28
CA ALA A 203 0.29 -5.17 10.47
C ALA A 203 -1.21 -4.87 10.55
N VAL A 204 -1.98 -5.83 11.04
CA VAL A 204 -3.37 -5.58 11.43
C VAL A 204 -3.32 -4.73 12.70
N PRO A 205 -3.98 -3.56 12.71
CA PRO A 205 -4.06 -2.75 13.92
C PRO A 205 -4.76 -3.53 15.04
N SER A 206 -4.14 -3.61 16.19
CA SER A 206 -4.68 -4.29 17.38
C SER A 206 -4.12 -3.63 18.64
N ASP A 207 -4.97 -3.47 19.65
CA ASP A 207 -4.64 -3.04 21.00
C ASP A 207 -4.76 -4.17 22.04
N GLU A 208 -4.93 -5.42 21.56
CA GLU A 208 -4.97 -6.59 22.43
C GLU A 208 -3.63 -6.82 23.15
N ASP A 209 -3.71 -7.25 24.40
CA ASP A 209 -2.56 -7.58 25.22
C ASP A 209 -1.56 -8.48 24.50
N GLY A 210 -0.30 -8.04 24.43
CA GLY A 210 0.79 -8.74 23.77
C GLY A 210 0.86 -8.58 22.24
N LYS A 211 -0.06 -7.82 21.62
CA LYS A 211 -0.08 -7.55 20.18
C LYS A 211 -0.33 -6.07 19.87
N ASP A 212 0.14 -5.17 20.71
CA ASP A 212 -0.03 -3.72 20.52
C ASP A 212 0.68 -3.26 19.23
N THR A 213 -0.04 -3.36 18.11
CA THR A 213 0.38 -2.86 16.78
C THR A 213 -0.32 -1.56 16.42
N LEU A 214 -1.22 -1.07 17.29
CA LEU A 214 -1.99 0.14 17.07
C LEU A 214 -1.16 1.37 17.44
N LEU A 215 -0.95 2.25 16.45
CA LEU A 215 -0.31 3.54 16.67
C LEU A 215 -1.37 4.62 16.89
N ARG A 216 -1.11 5.53 17.82
CA ARG A 216 -1.96 6.72 17.97
C ARG A 216 -2.10 7.44 16.63
N PRO A 217 -3.30 7.94 16.25
CA PRO A 217 -3.57 8.50 14.92
C PRO A 217 -2.52 9.51 14.44
N ARG A 218 -2.16 10.47 15.30
CA ARG A 218 -1.14 11.47 14.95
C ARG A 218 0.25 10.88 14.72
N ILE A 219 0.64 9.86 15.48
CA ILE A 219 1.93 9.18 15.32
C ILE A 219 1.94 8.43 13.98
N PHE A 220 0.85 7.73 13.65
CA PHE A 220 0.72 7.03 12.38
C PHE A 220 0.78 8.01 11.19
N GLN A 221 0.04 9.13 11.24
CA GLN A 221 0.07 10.16 10.21
C GLN A 221 1.48 10.70 9.96
N ILE A 222 2.23 11.03 11.04
CA ILE A 222 3.61 11.51 10.94
C ILE A 222 4.52 10.43 10.34
N ALA A 223 4.38 9.18 10.76
CA ALA A 223 5.19 8.07 10.24
C ALA A 223 4.95 7.85 8.74
N VAL A 224 3.69 7.93 8.30
CA VAL A 224 3.32 7.82 6.89
C VAL A 224 3.81 9.03 6.09
N ALA A 225 3.63 10.26 6.59
CA ALA A 225 4.13 11.48 5.95
C ALA A 225 5.66 11.41 5.78
N TYR A 226 6.40 11.04 6.83
CA TYR A 226 7.84 10.83 6.75
C TYR A 226 8.22 9.77 5.72
N ARG A 227 7.51 8.64 5.67
CA ARG A 227 7.71 7.57 4.69
C ARG A 227 7.52 8.04 3.26
N LEU A 228 6.48 8.83 3.01
CA LEU A 228 6.15 9.38 1.69
C LEU A 228 6.96 10.63 1.32
N GLY A 229 7.70 11.22 2.28
CA GLY A 229 8.49 12.43 2.06
C GLY A 229 7.65 13.71 2.07
N VAL A 230 6.47 13.66 2.68
CA VAL A 230 5.62 14.83 2.90
C VAL A 230 6.13 15.59 4.13
N PRO A 231 6.13 16.94 4.11
CA PRO A 231 6.48 17.75 5.27
C PRO A 231 5.64 17.38 6.50
N VAL A 232 6.28 17.25 7.65
CA VAL A 232 5.64 16.97 8.97
C VAL A 232 5.57 18.21 9.85
N LEU A 233 6.29 19.27 9.46
CA LEU A 233 6.31 20.58 10.10
C LEU A 233 6.07 21.66 9.05
N ASP A 234 5.41 22.74 9.45
CA ASP A 234 5.18 23.90 8.56
C ASP A 234 6.45 24.69 8.31
N ASN A 235 7.33 24.77 9.33
CA ASN A 235 8.58 25.51 9.29
C ASN A 235 9.69 24.74 10.00
N GLU A 236 10.95 25.10 9.71
CA GLU A 236 12.10 24.66 10.45
C GLU A 236 12.05 25.16 11.89
N ILE A 237 12.32 24.29 12.85
CA ILE A 237 12.31 24.61 14.28
C ILE A 237 13.61 24.16 14.96
N PRO A 238 14.07 24.84 16.04
CA PRO A 238 15.22 24.37 16.79
C PRO A 238 14.87 23.11 17.59
N CYS A 239 15.74 22.11 17.53
CA CYS A 239 15.61 20.90 18.34
C CYS A 239 15.55 21.25 19.84
N PRO A 240 14.54 20.78 20.59
CA PRO A 240 14.44 21.08 22.02
C PRO A 240 15.62 20.54 22.82
N LEU A 241 16.28 19.48 22.33
CA LEU A 241 17.37 18.79 23.04
C LEU A 241 18.75 19.36 22.73
N CYS A 242 19.10 19.59 21.44
CA CYS A 242 20.45 19.99 21.02
C CYS A 242 20.52 21.36 20.36
N LYS A 243 19.39 22.01 20.12
CA LYS A 243 19.25 23.32 19.43
C LYS A 243 19.62 23.33 17.94
N GLN A 244 20.05 22.19 17.38
CA GLN A 244 20.25 22.07 15.93
C GLN A 244 18.90 22.20 15.21
N PRO A 245 18.88 22.69 13.94
CA PRO A 245 17.65 22.82 13.19
C PRO A 245 17.02 21.45 12.91
N ILE A 246 15.70 21.36 13.07
CA ILE A 246 14.86 20.28 12.58
C ILE A 246 14.20 20.81 11.31
N ASN A 247 14.53 20.25 10.17
CA ASN A 247 13.91 20.62 8.89
C ASN A 247 12.41 20.22 8.86
N ILE A 248 11.69 20.76 7.88
CA ILE A 248 10.25 20.51 7.72
C ILE A 248 9.88 19.03 7.65
N PHE A 249 10.79 18.15 7.29
CA PHE A 249 10.59 16.70 7.22
C PHE A 249 10.88 16.00 8.55
N GLY A 250 11.45 16.66 9.53
CA GLY A 250 11.75 16.06 10.84
C GLY A 250 12.99 15.16 10.85
N ASP A 251 13.88 15.23 9.86
CA ASP A 251 15.03 14.31 9.76
C ASP A 251 15.90 14.31 11.01
N HIS A 252 16.23 15.49 11.57
CA HIS A 252 17.03 15.59 12.77
C HIS A 252 16.38 14.90 13.99
N ALA A 253 15.04 14.92 14.08
CA ALA A 253 14.33 14.28 15.20
C ALA A 253 14.56 12.76 15.24
N THR A 254 14.83 12.13 14.10
CA THR A 254 15.09 10.69 14.00
C THR A 254 16.53 10.30 14.38
N CYS A 255 17.48 11.24 14.38
CA CYS A 255 18.90 10.97 14.62
C CYS A 255 19.55 11.78 15.76
N CYS A 256 18.78 12.62 16.47
CA CYS A 256 19.31 13.41 17.58
C CYS A 256 19.89 12.51 18.70
N ALA A 257 21.17 12.74 19.01
CA ALA A 257 21.91 11.94 19.99
C ALA A 257 21.96 12.55 21.41
N LYS A 258 21.37 13.75 21.61
CA LYS A 258 21.46 14.44 22.90
C LYS A 258 20.53 13.86 23.95
N LYS A 259 20.91 14.05 25.23
CA LYS A 259 20.15 13.65 26.43
C LYS A 259 19.78 12.14 26.48
N GLY A 260 20.61 11.27 25.90
CA GLY A 260 20.41 9.83 26.01
C GLY A 260 19.27 9.26 25.15
N ASP A 261 18.69 10.03 24.24
CA ASP A 261 17.56 9.60 23.41
C ASP A 261 17.88 8.33 22.58
N ILE A 262 19.12 8.20 22.08
CA ILE A 262 19.60 6.95 21.44
C ILE A 262 19.52 5.78 22.40
N VAL A 263 19.93 5.98 23.68
CA VAL A 263 19.89 4.93 24.70
C VAL A 263 18.47 4.55 25.06
N ILE A 264 17.56 5.53 25.15
CA ILE A 264 16.13 5.29 25.40
C ILE A 264 15.53 4.45 24.28
N ARG A 265 15.76 4.81 23.02
CA ARG A 265 15.29 4.04 21.86
C ARG A 265 15.88 2.63 21.80
N HIS A 266 17.19 2.52 22.04
CA HIS A 266 17.87 1.22 22.13
C HIS A 266 17.25 0.35 23.22
N ASN A 267 17.05 0.91 24.41
CA ASN A 267 16.47 0.17 25.54
C ASN A 267 15.02 -0.23 25.28
N ALA A 268 14.23 0.61 24.59
CA ALA A 268 12.86 0.26 24.21
C ALA A 268 12.83 -0.95 23.28
N VAL A 269 13.65 -0.95 22.22
CA VAL A 269 13.77 -2.10 21.30
C VAL A 269 14.29 -3.35 22.03
N ARG A 270 15.31 -3.20 22.87
CA ARG A 270 15.85 -4.31 23.66
C ARG A 270 14.79 -4.93 24.56
N ASN A 271 14.05 -4.12 25.30
CA ASN A 271 13.00 -4.60 26.21
C ASN A 271 11.86 -5.27 25.46
N PHE A 272 11.50 -4.75 24.28
CA PHE A 272 10.52 -5.37 23.41
C PHE A 272 10.97 -6.77 22.94
N VAL A 273 12.22 -6.91 22.50
CA VAL A 273 12.77 -8.21 22.09
C VAL A 273 12.83 -9.18 23.28
N ASP A 274 13.17 -8.67 24.48
CA ASP A 274 13.20 -9.45 25.72
C ASP A 274 11.80 -9.96 26.09
N SER A 275 10.76 -9.11 25.97
CA SER A 275 9.38 -9.54 26.22
C SER A 275 8.93 -10.62 25.24
N ILE A 276 9.21 -10.47 23.94
CA ILE A 276 8.90 -11.52 22.96
C ILE A 276 9.60 -12.83 23.29
N GLY A 277 10.88 -12.77 23.69
CA GLY A 277 11.63 -13.96 24.10
C GLY A 277 11.03 -14.63 25.33
N THR A 278 10.58 -13.84 26.29
CA THR A 278 9.91 -14.33 27.52
C THR A 278 8.58 -14.99 27.18
N ASP A 279 7.76 -14.35 26.35
CA ASP A 279 6.46 -14.87 25.90
C ASP A 279 6.64 -16.18 25.11
N ALA A 280 7.74 -16.29 24.36
CA ALA A 280 8.12 -17.51 23.66
C ALA A 280 8.77 -18.59 24.55
N LEU A 281 8.82 -18.38 25.86
CA LEU A 281 9.43 -19.29 26.86
C LEU A 281 10.96 -19.52 26.64
N LEU A 282 11.65 -18.57 26.00
CA LEU A 282 13.08 -18.69 25.67
C LEU A 282 14.02 -18.26 26.80
N SER A 283 13.54 -17.77 27.93
CA SER A 283 14.34 -17.26 29.06
C SER A 283 15.46 -16.30 28.63
N PRO A 284 15.16 -15.19 27.94
CA PRO A 284 16.16 -14.30 27.40
C PRO A 284 17.05 -13.71 28.51
N VAL A 285 18.33 -13.50 28.20
CA VAL A 285 19.27 -12.82 29.08
C VAL A 285 19.72 -11.52 28.47
N MET A 286 19.27 -10.41 29.03
CA MET A 286 19.61 -9.07 28.55
C MET A 286 21.10 -8.75 28.73
N GLU A 287 21.73 -8.22 27.68
CA GLU A 287 23.11 -7.65 27.68
C GLU A 287 24.18 -8.55 28.31
N LYS A 288 24.13 -9.85 28.12
CA LYS A 288 25.12 -10.78 28.61
C LYS A 288 26.52 -10.41 28.10
N LYS A 289 27.45 -10.11 29.01
CA LYS A 289 28.83 -9.79 28.67
C LYS A 289 29.54 -11.04 28.13
N GLY A 290 30.39 -10.85 27.10
CA GLY A 290 31.29 -11.89 26.62
C GLY A 290 30.74 -12.87 25.59
N ILE A 291 29.50 -12.72 25.12
CA ILE A 291 28.91 -13.61 24.08
C ILE A 291 29.71 -13.58 22.75
N LEU A 292 30.33 -12.45 22.42
CA LEU A 292 31.09 -12.28 21.18
C LEU A 292 32.60 -12.50 21.36
N GLY A 293 33.03 -13.20 22.38
CA GLY A 293 34.44 -13.59 22.57
C GLY A 293 35.41 -12.42 22.73
N ASN A 294 34.95 -11.25 23.14
CA ASN A 294 35.78 -10.05 23.19
C ASN A 294 36.52 -9.99 24.51
N THR A 295 37.80 -10.32 24.47
CA THR A 295 38.73 -10.31 25.64
C THR A 295 38.92 -8.91 26.24
N THR A 296 38.48 -7.84 25.60
CA THR A 296 38.66 -6.44 26.02
C THR A 296 37.48 -5.82 26.75
N GLY A 297 36.37 -6.53 26.93
CA GLY A 297 35.18 -6.05 27.65
C GLY A 297 34.46 -4.83 26.99
N ARG A 298 34.84 -4.43 25.78
CA ARG A 298 34.19 -3.31 25.08
C ARG A 298 32.98 -3.81 24.30
N ARG A 299 31.85 -3.12 24.48
CA ARG A 299 30.63 -3.36 23.68
C ARG A 299 30.90 -3.06 22.19
N PRO A 300 30.37 -3.86 21.25
CA PRO A 300 30.37 -3.47 19.84
C PRO A 300 29.58 -2.15 19.72
N GLY A 301 30.22 -1.09 19.26
CA GLY A 301 29.56 0.22 19.07
C GLY A 301 30.24 1.41 19.74
N HIS A 302 31.24 1.24 20.61
CA HIS A 302 32.01 2.34 21.18
C HIS A 302 33.30 2.58 20.39
N LYS A 303 33.21 3.02 19.15
CA LYS A 303 34.24 3.78 18.44
C LYS A 303 33.55 4.74 17.51
N LEU A 304 33.32 5.94 17.97
CA LEU A 304 33.40 7.15 17.17
C LEU A 304 33.98 8.22 18.11
N GLN A 305 35.26 8.39 18.05
CA GLN A 305 35.89 9.67 18.25
C GLN A 305 35.73 10.46 16.96
#